data_cfea932f2cf3d0c50e1f5f255202442b
#
_entry.id   cfea932f2cf3d0c50e1f5f255202442b
#
_cell.length_a   1.000
_cell.length_b   1.000
_cell.length_c   1.000
_cell.angle_alpha   90.00
_cell.angle_beta   90.00
_cell.angle_gamma   90.00
#
_symmetry.space_group_name_H-M   'P 1'
#
loop_
_entity.id
_entity.type
_entity.pdbx_description
1 polymer ?
#
loop_
_entity_poly.entity_id
_entity_poly.type
_entity_poly.pdbx_seq_one_letter_code
_entity_poly.pdbx_strand_id
1 'polypeptide(L)'
;MAIEALSASHDAWNTQYAHYLSLTQQLEQAPSHEYDALERARVDAQEELMTLPAPTLTAVLHKLEIRWEDQLTADDERRLILDDLADLIQAQSALLGA
;
A
#
# COMPACT_ATOMS: atom_id res chain seq x y z
N MET A 1 2.21 21.98 -14.26
CA MET A 1 3.29 21.07 -14.58
C MET A 1 3.63 20.12 -13.46
N ALA A 2 4.40 20.50 -12.44
CA ALA A 2 4.66 19.59 -11.31
C ALA A 2 3.37 19.20 -10.58
N ILE A 3 2.43 20.12 -10.46
CA ILE A 3 1.14 19.85 -9.81
C ILE A 3 0.31 18.87 -10.60
N GLU A 4 0.30 18.99 -11.94
CA GLU A 4 -0.43 18.04 -12.79
C GLU A 4 0.18 16.65 -12.73
N ALA A 5 1.51 16.54 -12.70
CA ALA A 5 2.19 15.26 -12.58
C ALA A 5 1.90 14.60 -11.24
N LEU A 6 1.87 15.38 -10.15
CA LEU A 6 1.53 14.88 -8.82
C LEU A 6 0.07 14.40 -8.76
N SER A 7 -0.85 15.17 -9.37
CA SER A 7 -2.27 14.78 -9.41
C SER A 7 -2.47 13.48 -10.18
N ALA A 8 -1.81 13.33 -11.33
CA ALA A 8 -1.88 12.10 -12.13
C ALA A 8 -1.28 10.91 -11.35
N SER A 9 -0.18 11.13 -10.62
CA SER A 9 0.43 10.09 -9.79
C SER A 9 -0.49 9.69 -8.63
N HIS A 10 -1.19 10.65 -8.03
CA HIS A 10 -2.18 10.38 -7.00
C HIS A 10 -3.32 9.51 -7.52
N ASP A 11 -3.87 9.87 -8.68
CA ASP A 11 -4.98 9.13 -9.26
C ASP A 11 -4.59 7.71 -9.63
N ALA A 12 -3.43 7.55 -10.26
CA ALA A 12 -2.91 6.23 -10.63
C ALA A 12 -2.67 5.38 -9.40
N TRP A 13 -2.05 5.94 -8.36
CA TRP A 13 -1.79 5.25 -7.12
C TRP A 13 -3.09 4.82 -6.44
N ASN A 14 -4.03 5.76 -6.28
CA ASN A 14 -5.30 5.49 -5.60
C ASN A 14 -6.10 4.39 -6.30
N THR A 15 -6.14 4.43 -7.62
CA THR A 15 -6.85 3.42 -8.42
C THR A 15 -6.22 2.04 -8.23
N GLN A 16 -4.90 1.96 -8.35
CA GLN A 16 -4.19 0.68 -8.24
C GLN A 16 -4.21 0.15 -6.81
N TYR A 17 -4.07 1.02 -5.82
CA TYR A 17 -4.12 0.62 -4.41
C TYR A 17 -5.51 0.07 -4.05
N ALA A 18 -6.57 0.74 -4.50
CA ALA A 18 -7.94 0.27 -4.30
C ALA A 18 -8.16 -1.10 -4.94
N HIS A 19 -7.61 -1.31 -6.14
CA HIS A 19 -7.69 -2.59 -6.83
C HIS A 19 -6.98 -3.70 -6.03
N TYR A 20 -5.77 -3.42 -5.54
CA TYR A 20 -5.02 -4.35 -4.70
C TYR A 20 -5.80 -4.72 -3.43
N LEU A 21 -6.36 -3.73 -2.74
CA LEU A 21 -7.15 -3.95 -1.53
C LEU A 21 -8.41 -4.79 -1.81
N SER A 22 -9.08 -4.52 -2.93
CA SER A 22 -10.26 -5.27 -3.34
C SER A 22 -9.93 -6.75 -3.55
N LEU A 23 -8.83 -7.03 -4.23
CA LEU A 23 -8.37 -8.40 -4.46
C LEU A 23 -8.01 -9.11 -3.14
N THR A 24 -7.39 -8.38 -2.21
CA THR A 24 -7.06 -8.91 -0.90
C THR A 24 -8.32 -9.33 -0.13
N GLN A 25 -9.36 -8.49 -0.18
CA GLN A 25 -10.64 -8.80 0.44
C GLN A 25 -11.32 -9.99 -0.21
N GLN A 26 -11.28 -10.07 -1.53
CA GLN A 26 -11.86 -11.20 -2.27
C GLN A 26 -11.17 -12.51 -1.90
N LEU A 27 -9.85 -12.48 -1.71
CA LEU A 27 -9.10 -13.66 -1.29
C LEU A 27 -9.53 -14.17 0.07
N GLU A 28 -9.80 -13.28 1.01
CA GLU A 28 -10.22 -13.66 2.36
C GLU A 28 -11.53 -14.43 2.35
N GLN A 29 -12.38 -14.21 1.34
CA GLN A 29 -13.69 -14.82 1.23
C GLN A 29 -13.78 -15.84 0.09
N ALA A 30 -12.68 -16.09 -0.62
CA ALA A 30 -12.71 -16.91 -1.83
C ALA A 30 -12.91 -18.38 -1.52
N PRO A 31 -13.79 -19.07 -2.27
CA PRO A 31 -13.83 -20.52 -2.23
C PRO A 31 -12.53 -21.09 -2.82
N SER A 32 -12.19 -22.32 -2.41
CA SER A 32 -10.89 -22.91 -2.76
C SER A 32 -10.63 -23.00 -4.27
N HIS A 33 -11.68 -23.17 -5.07
CA HIS A 33 -11.53 -23.29 -6.52
C HIS A 33 -11.20 -21.95 -7.21
N GLU A 34 -11.43 -20.82 -6.53
CA GLU A 34 -11.11 -19.49 -7.05
C GLU A 34 -9.84 -18.90 -6.45
N TYR A 35 -9.33 -19.51 -5.39
CA TYR A 35 -8.23 -18.96 -4.60
C TYR A 35 -6.98 -18.74 -5.45
N ASP A 36 -6.57 -19.71 -6.25
CA ASP A 36 -5.33 -19.60 -7.03
C ASP A 36 -5.39 -18.48 -8.06
N ALA A 37 -6.53 -18.31 -8.73
CA ALA A 37 -6.71 -17.24 -9.70
C ALA A 37 -6.68 -15.87 -9.03
N LEU A 38 -7.35 -15.73 -7.89
CA LEU A 38 -7.37 -14.48 -7.13
C LEU A 38 -6.01 -14.16 -6.53
N GLU A 39 -5.29 -15.17 -6.05
CA GLU A 39 -3.93 -14.98 -5.52
C GLU A 39 -2.99 -14.47 -6.62
N ARG A 40 -3.08 -15.02 -7.81
CA ARG A 40 -2.29 -14.56 -8.95
C ARG A 40 -2.64 -13.13 -9.33
N ALA A 41 -3.92 -12.80 -9.36
CA ALA A 41 -4.37 -11.43 -9.65
C ALA A 41 -3.88 -10.45 -8.59
N ARG A 42 -3.88 -10.84 -7.32
CA ARG A 42 -3.36 -10.00 -6.24
C ARG A 42 -1.87 -9.76 -6.38
N VAL A 43 -1.09 -10.80 -6.71
CA VAL A 43 0.35 -10.66 -6.93
C VAL A 43 0.63 -9.72 -8.09
N ASP A 44 -0.08 -9.88 -9.22
CA ASP A 44 0.07 -9.00 -10.37
C ASP A 44 -0.27 -7.55 -10.02
N ALA A 45 -1.35 -7.35 -9.26
CA ALA A 45 -1.74 -6.01 -8.81
C ALA A 45 -0.69 -5.39 -7.89
N GLN A 46 -0.09 -6.20 -7.02
CA GLN A 46 1.00 -5.77 -6.14
C GLN A 46 2.22 -5.32 -6.95
N GLU A 47 2.61 -6.10 -7.94
CA GLU A 47 3.75 -5.78 -8.80
C GLU A 47 3.53 -4.45 -9.53
N GLU A 48 2.34 -4.26 -10.10
CA GLU A 48 2.00 -3.01 -10.75
C GLU A 48 2.03 -1.83 -9.78
N LEU A 49 1.49 -2.02 -8.58
CA LEU A 49 1.48 -0.99 -7.54
C LEU A 49 2.91 -0.57 -7.16
N MET A 50 3.80 -1.55 -7.04
CA MET A 50 5.19 -1.29 -6.66
C MET A 50 5.98 -0.53 -7.74
N THR A 51 5.55 -0.61 -9.00
CA THR A 51 6.20 0.13 -10.09
C THR A 51 5.71 1.57 -10.20
N LEU A 52 4.56 1.89 -9.61
CA LEU A 52 4.04 3.26 -9.65
C LEU A 52 4.80 4.17 -8.69
N PRO A 53 5.07 5.42 -9.08
CA PRO A 53 5.64 6.37 -8.14
C PRO A 53 4.71 6.58 -6.94
N ALA A 54 5.27 6.57 -5.74
CA ALA A 54 4.50 6.87 -4.54
C ALA A 54 4.29 8.39 -4.45
N PRO A 55 3.04 8.87 -4.49
CA PRO A 55 2.79 10.31 -4.52
C PRO A 55 2.85 10.97 -3.14
N THR A 56 2.87 10.20 -2.06
CA THR A 56 2.89 10.69 -0.69
C THR A 56 3.76 9.81 0.20
N LEU A 57 4.12 10.33 1.37
CA LEU A 57 4.81 9.53 2.38
C LEU A 57 3.95 8.36 2.85
N THR A 58 2.64 8.55 2.94
CA THR A 58 1.71 7.46 3.26
C THR A 58 1.79 6.34 2.22
N ALA A 59 1.88 6.68 0.95
CA ALA A 59 2.02 5.69 -0.12
C ALA A 59 3.35 4.93 -0.01
N VAL A 60 4.44 5.61 0.36
CA VAL A 60 5.72 4.95 0.62
C VAL A 60 5.58 3.95 1.77
N LEU A 61 4.92 4.37 2.85
CA LEU A 61 4.66 3.51 3.99
C LEU A 61 3.89 2.25 3.56
N HIS A 62 2.85 2.40 2.76
CA HIS A 62 2.07 1.27 2.24
C HIS A 62 2.93 0.32 1.39
N LYS A 63 3.83 0.86 0.56
CA LYS A 63 4.75 0.02 -0.20
C LYS A 63 5.64 -0.82 0.71
N LEU A 64 6.17 -0.21 1.76
CA LEU A 64 7.02 -0.91 2.72
C LEU A 64 6.24 -2.00 3.46
N GLU A 65 5.03 -1.69 3.90
CA GLU A 65 4.17 -2.64 4.59
C GLU A 65 3.82 -3.84 3.69
N ILE A 66 3.46 -3.58 2.45
CA ILE A 66 3.13 -4.62 1.47
C ILE A 66 4.36 -5.50 1.20
N ARG A 67 5.53 -4.89 1.02
CA ARG A 67 6.75 -5.62 0.68
C ARG A 67 7.18 -6.58 1.77
N TRP A 68 6.94 -6.21 3.04
CA TRP A 68 7.38 -6.99 4.19
C TRP A 68 6.23 -7.67 4.94
N GLU A 69 5.03 -7.67 4.40
CA GLU A 69 3.82 -8.12 5.06
C GLU A 69 3.97 -9.45 5.81
N ASP A 70 4.53 -10.45 5.14
CA ASP A 70 4.67 -11.80 5.72
C ASP A 70 5.96 -11.99 6.53
N GLN A 71 6.81 -10.98 6.57
CA GLN A 71 8.13 -11.09 7.19
C GLN A 71 8.22 -10.37 8.54
N LEU A 72 7.25 -9.49 8.83
CA LEU A 72 7.31 -8.67 10.03
C LEU A 72 6.58 -9.32 11.20
N THR A 73 7.33 -9.60 12.27
CA THR A 73 6.76 -9.95 13.56
C THR A 73 6.67 -8.68 14.41
N ALA A 74 5.99 -8.76 15.55
CA ALA A 74 5.86 -7.63 16.46
C ALA A 74 7.21 -7.13 16.97
N ASP A 75 8.21 -8.02 17.07
CA ASP A 75 9.54 -7.71 17.59
C ASP A 75 10.56 -7.34 16.50
N ASP A 76 10.15 -7.36 15.22
CA ASP A 76 11.04 -7.04 14.11
C ASP A 76 11.38 -5.54 14.14
N GLU A 77 12.67 -5.22 14.03
CA GLU A 77 13.12 -3.82 14.01
C GLU A 77 12.48 -3.01 12.90
N ARG A 78 12.24 -3.63 11.74
CA ARG A 78 11.57 -2.97 10.62
C ARG A 78 10.15 -2.55 11.00
N ARG A 79 9.45 -3.39 11.77
CA ARG A 79 8.10 -3.07 12.25
C ARG A 79 8.14 -1.84 13.16
N LEU A 80 9.10 -1.76 14.06
CA LEU A 80 9.27 -0.62 14.95
C LEU A 80 9.52 0.66 14.15
N ILE A 81 10.38 0.60 13.13
CA ILE A 81 10.67 1.75 12.28
C ILE A 81 9.44 2.18 11.48
N LEU A 82 8.67 1.23 10.97
CA LEU A 82 7.43 1.53 10.24
C LEU A 82 6.39 2.18 11.15
N ASP A 83 6.30 1.74 12.39
CA ASP A 83 5.39 2.34 13.37
C ASP A 83 5.79 3.80 13.66
N ASP A 84 7.10 4.07 13.80
CA ASP A 84 7.60 5.43 13.98
C ASP A 84 7.26 6.30 12.77
N LEU A 85 7.45 5.77 11.56
CA LEU A 85 7.12 6.50 10.34
C LEU A 85 5.62 6.82 10.27
N ALA A 86 4.77 5.85 10.59
CA ALA A 86 3.32 6.04 10.61
C ALA A 86 2.93 7.13 11.61
N ASP A 87 3.53 7.11 12.80
CA ASP A 87 3.27 8.11 13.83
C ASP A 87 3.68 9.51 13.39
N LEU A 88 4.85 9.63 12.74
CA LEU A 88 5.33 10.91 12.23
C LEU A 88 4.44 11.45 11.12
N ILE A 89 3.99 10.60 10.20
CA ILE A 89 3.08 10.98 9.13
C ILE A 89 1.78 11.54 9.73
N GLN A 90 1.24 10.84 10.73
CA GLN A 90 -0.01 11.26 11.38
C GLN A 90 0.18 12.59 12.12
N ALA A 91 1.30 12.75 12.82
CA ALA A 91 1.61 13.99 13.54
C ALA A 91 1.72 15.17 12.57
N GLN A 92 2.39 15.00 11.44
CA GLN A 92 2.50 16.03 10.42
C GLN A 92 1.15 16.39 9.81
N SER A 93 0.32 15.37 9.53
CA SER A 93 -1.03 15.60 9.03
C SER A 93 -1.87 16.42 10.01
N ALA A 94 -1.75 16.13 11.31
CA ALA A 94 -2.47 16.86 12.35
C ALA A 94 -2.00 18.32 12.43
N LEU A 95 -0.69 18.56 12.24
CA LEU A 95 -0.13 19.92 12.27
C LEU A 95 -0.49 20.73 11.01
N LEU A 96 -0.52 20.07 9.85
CA LEU A 96 -0.72 20.75 8.58
C LEU A 96 -2.17 20.79 8.14
N GLY A 97 -2.95 19.79 8.53
CA GLY A 97 -4.33 19.64 8.08
C GLY A 97 -5.37 20.08 9.08
N ALA A 98 -4.95 20.50 10.24
CA ALA A 98 -5.87 20.91 11.29
C ALA A 98 -6.66 22.17 10.93
#